data_3a61e59060a7ded31066f5e13e6347c3
#
_entry.id   3a61e59060a7ded31066f5e13e6347c3
#
_cell.length_a   1.000
_cell.length_b   1.000
_cell.length_c   1.000
_cell.angle_alpha   90.00
_cell.angle_beta   90.00
_cell.angle_gamma   90.00
#
_symmetry.space_group_name_H-M   'P 1'
#
loop_
_entity.id
_entity.type
_entity.pdbx_description
1 polymer ?
#
loop_
_entity_poly.entity_id
_entity_poly.type
_entity_poly.pdbx_seq_one_letter_code
_entity_poly.pdbx_strand_id
1 'polypeptide(L)'
;ADTLLAGAADSVFGTEAAPPLWMMAGSVYWVDAWLGTLAFAGQIFCDFAGYSTVAIGTALCLGFHIPENFRFPYAAIGFSDFWQRWHISLSSWLRDYLYIPLGGNRKGTMREYANVMITMLLGGLWHGASWMFVVWGGLHGLYLWLERILRRLFSEAPWVKKPVVQGLLGIGTFLLVSLTWIFFRAQTWDVAWNVFLSTLYIEPMGAMVLSTLDMVKVIGVMTVLVASHWVLRNASIEELISRIPWWLGGVVWAGLLLLTIIAQGGGSAFIYFQF
;
A
#
# COMPACT_ATOMS: atom_id res chain seq x y z
N ALA A 1 -13.52 3.89 -0.08
CA ALA A 1 -12.86 2.58 -0.04
C ALA A 1 -13.77 1.54 0.63
N ASP A 2 -14.34 1.85 1.79
CA ASP A 2 -15.12 0.90 2.59
C ASP A 2 -16.25 0.22 1.82
N THR A 3 -17.02 0.94 1.03
CA THR A 3 -18.13 0.38 0.27
C THR A 3 -17.73 -0.52 -0.90
N LEU A 4 -16.51 -0.39 -1.41
CA LEU A 4 -16.07 -1.09 -2.61
C LEU A 4 -15.02 -2.17 -2.34
N LEU A 5 -14.16 -1.96 -1.35
CA LEU A 5 -12.99 -2.81 -1.11
C LEU A 5 -13.00 -3.50 0.27
N ALA A 6 -13.47 -2.82 1.33
CA ALA A 6 -13.41 -3.36 2.69
C ALA A 6 -14.11 -4.72 2.81
N GLY A 7 -15.33 -4.87 2.27
CA GLY A 7 -16.06 -6.14 2.32
C GLY A 7 -15.30 -7.33 1.74
N ALA A 8 -14.56 -7.13 0.65
CA ALA A 8 -13.73 -8.18 0.07
C ALA A 8 -12.49 -8.49 0.93
N ALA A 9 -11.85 -7.47 1.50
CA ALA A 9 -10.74 -7.65 2.44
C ALA A 9 -11.22 -8.38 3.71
N ASP A 10 -12.33 -7.97 4.28
CA ASP A 10 -12.89 -8.55 5.51
C ASP A 10 -13.32 -10.02 5.32
N SER A 11 -13.83 -10.39 4.15
CA SER A 11 -14.17 -11.78 3.83
C SER A 11 -12.93 -12.69 3.86
N VAL A 12 -11.78 -12.16 3.47
CA VAL A 12 -10.51 -12.93 3.39
C VAL A 12 -9.73 -12.86 4.70
N PHE A 13 -9.67 -11.71 5.37
CA PHE A 13 -8.87 -11.52 6.58
C PHE A 13 -9.65 -11.61 7.88
N GLY A 14 -10.96 -11.54 7.82
CA GLY A 14 -11.82 -11.38 9.01
C GLY A 14 -11.79 -9.96 9.57
N THR A 15 -12.55 -9.76 10.63
CA THR A 15 -12.63 -8.53 11.42
C THR A 15 -12.45 -8.84 12.90
N GLU A 16 -12.33 -7.82 13.75
CA GLU A 16 -12.33 -8.04 15.21
C GLU A 16 -13.59 -8.75 15.71
N ALA A 17 -14.73 -8.54 15.03
CA ALA A 17 -16.03 -9.11 15.40
C ALA A 17 -16.28 -10.50 14.79
N ALA A 18 -15.58 -10.88 13.70
CA ALA A 18 -15.84 -12.13 12.99
C ALA A 18 -14.57 -12.69 12.34
N PRO A 19 -14.32 -14.02 12.48
CA PRO A 19 -13.22 -14.67 11.79
C PRO A 19 -13.43 -14.67 10.27
N PRO A 20 -12.35 -14.92 9.47
CA PRO A 20 -12.47 -15.09 8.03
C PRO A 20 -13.46 -16.19 7.65
N LEU A 21 -14.21 -15.98 6.57
CA LEU A 21 -15.24 -16.93 6.12
C LEU A 21 -14.71 -18.32 5.76
N TRP A 22 -13.44 -18.42 5.32
CA TRP A 22 -12.80 -19.69 4.95
C TRP A 22 -12.25 -20.48 6.14
N MET A 23 -12.23 -19.93 7.35
CA MET A 23 -11.55 -20.55 8.50
C MET A 23 -12.07 -21.97 8.81
N MET A 24 -13.36 -22.21 8.62
CA MET A 24 -13.94 -23.55 8.78
C MET A 24 -13.55 -24.54 7.69
N ALA A 25 -13.15 -24.04 6.52
CA ALA A 25 -12.68 -24.86 5.38
C ALA A 25 -11.17 -25.13 5.42
N GLY A 26 -10.44 -24.52 6.32
CA GLY A 26 -9.00 -24.72 6.54
C GLY A 26 -8.10 -23.82 5.71
N SER A 27 -8.51 -23.41 4.51
CA SER A 27 -7.73 -22.52 3.64
C SER A 27 -8.63 -21.67 2.73
N VAL A 28 -8.09 -20.54 2.24
CA VAL A 28 -8.75 -19.66 1.26
C VAL A 28 -8.27 -20.00 -0.16
N TYR A 29 -9.16 -19.90 -1.14
CA TYR A 29 -8.80 -20.09 -2.54
C TYR A 29 -7.81 -19.00 -3.01
N TRP A 30 -6.82 -19.38 -3.81
CA TRP A 30 -5.70 -18.51 -4.18
C TRP A 30 -6.13 -17.19 -4.89
N VAL A 31 -7.20 -17.23 -5.71
CA VAL A 31 -7.73 -16.02 -6.35
C VAL A 31 -8.30 -15.07 -5.32
N ASP A 32 -9.06 -15.60 -4.36
CA ASP A 32 -9.66 -14.80 -3.29
C ASP A 32 -8.59 -14.22 -2.37
N ALA A 33 -7.53 -15.00 -2.07
CA ALA A 33 -6.39 -14.52 -1.31
C ALA A 33 -5.71 -13.31 -1.97
N TRP A 34 -5.48 -13.36 -3.29
CA TRP A 34 -4.95 -12.22 -4.02
C TRP A 34 -5.91 -11.06 -4.08
N LEU A 35 -7.18 -11.30 -4.40
CA LEU A 35 -8.17 -10.22 -4.48
C LEU A 35 -8.43 -9.55 -3.14
N GLY A 36 -8.49 -10.31 -2.03
CA GLY A 36 -8.57 -9.75 -0.69
C GLY A 36 -7.34 -8.91 -0.32
N THR A 37 -6.14 -9.39 -0.68
CA THR A 37 -4.89 -8.66 -0.47
C THR A 37 -4.85 -7.36 -1.27
N LEU A 38 -5.26 -7.40 -2.55
CA LEU A 38 -5.34 -6.19 -3.38
C LEU A 38 -6.45 -5.24 -2.91
N ALA A 39 -7.58 -5.77 -2.45
CA ALA A 39 -8.65 -4.98 -1.87
C ALA A 39 -8.14 -4.20 -0.65
N PHE A 40 -7.40 -4.85 0.25
CA PHE A 40 -6.80 -4.17 1.39
C PHE A 40 -5.74 -3.15 0.97
N ALA A 41 -4.88 -3.47 -0.01
CA ALA A 41 -3.91 -2.52 -0.54
C ALA A 41 -4.58 -1.24 -1.07
N GLY A 42 -5.70 -1.38 -1.80
CA GLY A 42 -6.50 -0.25 -2.27
C GLY A 42 -7.19 0.50 -1.12
N GLN A 43 -7.75 -0.22 -0.16
CA GLN A 43 -8.42 0.34 1.01
C GLN A 43 -7.48 1.21 1.84
N ILE A 44 -6.34 0.65 2.29
CA ILE A 44 -5.38 1.38 3.15
C ILE A 44 -4.82 2.62 2.44
N PHE A 45 -4.60 2.55 1.12
CA PHE A 45 -4.17 3.72 0.36
C PHE A 45 -5.27 4.78 0.30
N CYS A 46 -6.48 4.42 -0.12
CA CYS A 46 -7.57 5.39 -0.32
C CYS A 46 -7.97 6.06 1.00
N ASP A 47 -8.04 5.30 2.10
CA ASP A 47 -8.42 5.82 3.41
C ASP A 47 -7.35 6.77 3.93
N PHE A 48 -6.08 6.37 3.89
CA PHE A 48 -5.01 7.18 4.44
C PHE A 48 -4.62 8.37 3.53
N ALA A 49 -4.60 8.19 2.23
CA ALA A 49 -4.36 9.30 1.31
C ALA A 49 -5.51 10.31 1.35
N GLY A 50 -6.77 9.83 1.41
CA GLY A 50 -7.94 10.69 1.57
C GLY A 50 -7.89 11.50 2.86
N TYR A 51 -7.65 10.85 4.00
CA TYR A 51 -7.47 11.52 5.28
C TYR A 51 -6.35 12.57 5.25
N SER A 52 -5.18 12.20 4.71
CA SER A 52 -4.04 13.12 4.59
C SER A 52 -4.37 14.33 3.73
N THR A 53 -5.08 14.14 2.62
CA THR A 53 -5.49 15.23 1.71
C THR A 53 -6.47 16.18 2.39
N VAL A 54 -7.44 15.65 3.16
CA VAL A 54 -8.36 16.47 3.96
C VAL A 54 -7.59 17.28 5.01
N ALA A 55 -6.63 16.67 5.70
CA ALA A 55 -5.79 17.35 6.69
C ALA A 55 -4.96 18.47 6.05
N ILE A 56 -4.36 18.23 4.86
CA ILE A 56 -3.63 19.26 4.11
C ILE A 56 -4.55 20.42 3.73
N GLY A 57 -5.73 20.12 3.17
CA GLY A 57 -6.70 21.16 2.80
C GLY A 57 -7.17 22.00 4.00
N THR A 58 -7.46 21.34 5.12
CA THR A 58 -7.85 22.03 6.37
C THR A 58 -6.73 22.93 6.90
N ALA A 59 -5.49 22.44 6.91
CA ALA A 59 -4.32 23.21 7.33
C ALA A 59 -4.13 24.45 6.43
N LEU A 60 -4.26 24.30 5.12
CA LEU A 60 -4.17 25.41 4.16
C LEU A 60 -5.24 26.48 4.42
N CYS A 61 -6.47 26.10 4.75
CA CYS A 61 -7.53 27.05 5.13
C CYS A 61 -7.18 27.87 6.39
N LEU A 62 -6.34 27.29 7.27
CA LEU A 62 -5.84 27.95 8.47
C LEU A 62 -4.50 28.69 8.25
N GLY A 63 -3.98 28.72 7.02
CA GLY A 63 -2.71 29.35 6.67
C GLY A 63 -1.45 28.51 6.95
N PHE A 64 -1.60 27.21 7.26
CA PHE A 64 -0.48 26.31 7.51
C PHE A 64 -0.20 25.43 6.28
N HIS A 65 1.08 25.26 5.97
CA HIS A 65 1.53 24.33 4.93
C HIS A 65 2.10 23.08 5.58
N ILE A 66 1.43 21.93 5.36
CA ILE A 66 1.95 20.63 5.76
C ILE A 66 2.32 19.81 4.51
N PRO A 67 3.36 18.96 4.58
CA PRO A 67 3.85 18.24 3.42
C PRO A 67 2.87 17.16 2.94
N GLU A 68 2.93 16.85 1.64
CA GLU A 68 2.24 15.68 1.07
C GLU A 68 2.72 14.39 1.73
N ASN A 69 1.78 13.46 1.92
CA ASN A 69 2.06 12.17 2.53
C ASN A 69 2.09 11.02 1.51
N PHE A 70 1.50 11.21 0.33
CA PHE A 70 1.45 10.21 -0.72
C PHE A 70 1.71 10.84 -2.10
N ARG A 71 2.52 10.15 -2.92
CA ARG A 71 2.82 10.57 -4.29
C ARG A 71 2.78 9.37 -5.25
N PHE A 72 1.57 8.91 -5.59
CA PHE A 72 1.33 7.78 -6.49
C PHE A 72 2.19 6.53 -6.17
N PRO A 73 2.11 5.97 -4.95
CA PRO A 73 3.04 4.96 -4.45
C PRO A 73 2.96 3.62 -5.22
N TYR A 74 1.82 3.27 -5.80
CA TYR A 74 1.67 2.02 -6.57
C TYR A 74 2.25 2.10 -7.99
N ALA A 75 2.81 3.25 -8.37
CA ALA A 75 3.67 3.39 -9.54
C ALA A 75 5.17 3.42 -9.19
N ALA A 76 5.54 3.02 -7.98
CA ALA A 76 6.94 2.97 -7.58
C ALA A 76 7.74 1.93 -8.37
N ILE A 77 8.98 2.27 -8.72
CA ILE A 77 9.93 1.36 -9.37
C ILE A 77 11.06 1.07 -8.39
N GLY A 78 10.90 -0.02 -7.66
CA GLY A 78 11.75 -0.41 -6.53
C GLY A 78 11.24 0.10 -5.19
N PHE A 79 11.76 -0.52 -4.13
CA PHE A 79 11.27 -0.29 -2.76
C PHE A 79 11.74 1.05 -2.18
N SER A 80 12.91 1.53 -2.61
CA SER A 80 13.38 2.88 -2.24
C SER A 80 12.46 3.98 -2.81
N ASP A 81 11.99 3.83 -4.06
CA ASP A 81 11.03 4.74 -4.69
C ASP A 81 9.66 4.63 -4.01
N PHE A 82 9.25 3.41 -3.60
CA PHE A 82 8.01 3.21 -2.83
C PHE A 82 8.01 4.02 -1.53
N TRP A 83 9.05 3.94 -0.71
CA TRP A 83 9.16 4.66 0.55
C TRP A 83 9.34 6.18 0.38
N GLN A 84 9.73 6.66 -0.80
CA GLN A 84 9.71 8.09 -1.14
C GLN A 84 8.33 8.59 -1.55
N ARG A 85 7.37 7.68 -1.77
CA ARG A 85 6.01 7.96 -2.24
C ARG A 85 4.92 7.56 -1.25
N TRP A 86 5.22 6.66 -0.34
CA TRP A 86 4.32 6.14 0.69
C TRP A 86 4.66 6.73 2.04
N HIS A 87 3.64 7.29 2.74
CA HIS A 87 3.76 7.84 4.10
C HIS A 87 5.02 8.69 4.28
N ILE A 88 5.17 9.71 3.42
CA ILE A 88 6.39 10.49 3.25
C ILE A 88 6.81 11.16 4.56
N SER A 89 5.86 11.63 5.38
CA SER A 89 6.14 12.22 6.68
C SER A 89 6.83 11.23 7.62
N LEU A 90 6.29 10.01 7.77
CA LEU A 90 6.90 8.96 8.59
C LEU A 90 8.25 8.49 8.01
N SER A 91 8.31 8.25 6.69
CA SER A 91 9.52 7.81 6.01
C SER A 91 10.67 8.79 6.19
N SER A 92 10.37 10.10 6.09
CA SER A 92 11.34 11.18 6.32
C SER A 92 11.76 11.23 7.78
N TRP A 93 10.82 11.12 8.71
CA TRP A 93 11.11 11.10 10.14
C TRP A 93 12.01 9.91 10.52
N LEU A 94 11.68 8.70 10.07
CA LEU A 94 12.51 7.51 10.32
C LEU A 94 13.91 7.65 9.72
N ARG A 95 14.02 8.25 8.53
CA ARG A 95 15.32 8.55 7.90
C ARG A 95 16.11 9.52 8.75
N ASP A 96 15.54 10.66 9.13
CA ASP A 96 16.25 11.78 9.71
C ASP A 96 16.57 11.56 11.19
N TYR A 97 15.68 10.95 11.95
CA TYR A 97 15.81 10.75 13.39
C TYR A 97 16.28 9.35 13.81
N LEU A 98 16.27 8.37 12.90
CA LEU A 98 16.71 7.02 13.23
C LEU A 98 17.84 6.53 12.30
N TYR A 99 17.61 6.49 10.98
CA TYR A 99 18.59 5.94 10.05
C TYR A 99 19.90 6.76 10.02
N ILE A 100 19.82 8.09 9.90
CA ILE A 100 20.99 8.97 9.85
C ILE A 100 21.77 8.95 11.17
N PRO A 101 21.15 9.09 12.36
CA PRO A 101 21.86 8.99 13.64
C PRO A 101 22.55 7.64 13.89
N LEU A 102 21.98 6.52 13.41
CA LEU A 102 22.63 5.20 13.47
C LEU A 102 23.90 5.11 12.61
N GLY A 103 24.15 6.13 11.77
CA GLY A 103 25.32 6.22 10.88
C GLY A 103 24.95 6.20 9.39
N GLY A 104 23.69 5.97 9.04
CA GLY A 104 23.23 5.92 7.65
C GLY A 104 24.04 4.96 6.80
N ASN A 105 24.49 5.41 5.63
CA ASN A 105 25.36 4.68 4.69
C ASN A 105 26.86 5.00 4.85
N ARG A 106 27.26 5.76 5.89
CA ARG A 106 28.62 6.31 6.01
C ARG A 106 29.62 5.36 6.69
N LYS A 107 29.15 4.30 7.35
CA LYS A 107 29.97 3.39 8.16
C LYS A 107 30.17 2.00 7.51
N GLY A 108 30.20 1.95 6.19
CA GLY A 108 30.39 0.71 5.42
C GLY A 108 29.10 -0.09 5.18
N THR A 109 29.17 -1.02 4.23
CA THR A 109 28.01 -1.75 3.69
C THR A 109 27.23 -2.56 4.73
N MET A 110 27.94 -3.31 5.58
CA MET A 110 27.26 -4.14 6.60
C MET A 110 26.52 -3.28 7.62
N ARG A 111 27.09 -2.14 8.01
CA ARG A 111 26.44 -1.22 8.93
C ARG A 111 25.24 -0.54 8.26
N GLU A 112 25.34 -0.20 6.98
CA GLU A 112 24.22 0.33 6.20
C GLU A 112 23.03 -0.63 6.20
N TYR A 113 23.26 -1.92 5.93
CA TYR A 113 22.22 -2.94 5.95
C TYR A 113 21.59 -3.10 7.34
N ALA A 114 22.41 -3.15 8.39
CA ALA A 114 21.91 -3.21 9.75
C ALA A 114 21.05 -1.98 10.10
N ASN A 115 21.49 -0.78 9.73
CA ASN A 115 20.74 0.46 9.99
C ASN A 115 19.38 0.46 9.26
N VAL A 116 19.32 -0.01 8.01
CA VAL A 116 18.05 -0.16 7.28
C VAL A 116 17.12 -1.13 7.97
N MET A 117 17.63 -2.32 8.34
CA MET A 117 16.80 -3.33 8.99
C MET A 117 16.27 -2.83 10.33
N ILE A 118 17.12 -2.22 11.17
CA ILE A 118 16.70 -1.63 12.45
C ILE A 118 15.62 -0.57 12.22
N THR A 119 15.81 0.30 11.22
CA THR A 119 14.86 1.37 10.90
C THR A 119 13.51 0.79 10.49
N MET A 120 13.49 -0.25 9.63
CA MET A 120 12.25 -0.87 9.17
C MET A 120 11.55 -1.69 10.26
N LEU A 121 12.29 -2.42 11.10
CA LEU A 121 11.72 -3.14 12.23
C LEU A 121 11.09 -2.21 13.27
N LEU A 122 11.76 -1.10 13.60
CA LEU A 122 11.22 -0.09 14.52
C LEU A 122 10.05 0.67 13.89
N GLY A 123 10.10 0.93 12.57
CA GLY A 123 8.97 1.47 11.82
C GLY A 123 7.75 0.53 11.85
N GLY A 124 7.97 -0.78 11.79
CA GLY A 124 6.92 -1.77 11.98
C GLY A 124 6.32 -1.73 13.40
N LEU A 125 7.16 -1.78 14.43
CA LEU A 125 6.72 -1.68 15.83
C LEU A 125 5.99 -0.38 16.15
N TRP A 126 6.27 0.69 15.44
CA TRP A 126 5.57 1.96 15.59
C TRP A 126 4.07 1.84 15.24
N HIS A 127 3.70 0.93 14.33
CA HIS A 127 2.31 0.67 13.95
C HIS A 127 1.51 -0.10 15.01
N GLY A 128 2.18 -0.78 15.94
CA GLY A 128 1.50 -1.50 17.02
C GLY A 128 2.37 -2.59 17.64
N ALA A 129 1.99 -3.03 18.84
CA ALA A 129 2.70 -4.06 19.62
C ALA A 129 2.35 -5.48 19.14
N SER A 130 2.52 -5.76 17.85
CA SER A 130 2.27 -7.07 17.26
C SER A 130 3.48 -7.58 16.47
N TRP A 131 3.75 -8.88 16.56
CA TRP A 131 4.75 -9.54 15.71
C TRP A 131 4.46 -9.43 14.21
N MET A 132 3.19 -9.26 13.83
CA MET A 132 2.79 -9.04 12.44
C MET A 132 3.42 -7.78 11.87
N PHE A 133 3.43 -6.68 12.62
CA PHE A 133 4.07 -5.43 12.21
C PHE A 133 5.59 -5.53 12.18
N VAL A 134 6.20 -6.32 13.08
CA VAL A 134 7.63 -6.61 13.04
C VAL A 134 8.00 -7.38 11.77
N VAL A 135 7.22 -8.39 11.41
CA VAL A 135 7.41 -9.15 10.15
C VAL A 135 7.22 -8.24 8.94
N TRP A 136 6.18 -7.43 8.91
CA TRP A 136 5.95 -6.45 7.85
C TRP A 136 7.14 -5.51 7.67
N GLY A 137 7.65 -4.91 8.76
CA GLY A 137 8.84 -4.07 8.73
C GLY A 137 10.09 -4.83 8.29
N GLY A 138 10.27 -6.07 8.77
CA GLY A 138 11.38 -6.95 8.39
C GLY A 138 11.38 -7.29 6.89
N LEU A 139 10.21 -7.57 6.31
CA LEU A 139 10.07 -7.81 4.87
C LEU A 139 10.45 -6.57 4.05
N HIS A 140 10.00 -5.38 4.44
CA HIS A 140 10.41 -4.13 3.80
C HIS A 140 11.92 -3.88 3.94
N GLY A 141 12.51 -4.17 5.11
CA GLY A 141 13.96 -4.13 5.30
C GLY A 141 14.70 -5.08 4.37
N LEU A 142 14.21 -6.31 4.23
CA LEU A 142 14.78 -7.32 3.32
C LEU A 142 14.67 -6.88 1.85
N TYR A 143 13.53 -6.34 1.43
CA TYR A 143 13.33 -5.83 0.08
C TYR A 143 14.28 -4.68 -0.25
N LEU A 144 14.50 -3.76 0.69
CA LEU A 144 15.47 -2.68 0.52
C LEU A 144 16.91 -3.20 0.45
N TRP A 145 17.26 -4.26 1.20
CA TRP A 145 18.55 -4.93 1.07
C TRP A 145 18.73 -5.54 -0.30
N LEU A 146 17.74 -6.33 -0.74
CA LEU A 146 17.79 -6.99 -2.04
C LEU A 146 17.91 -5.97 -3.17
N GLU A 147 17.12 -4.90 -3.13
CA GLU A 147 17.21 -3.82 -4.11
C GLU A 147 18.62 -3.20 -4.15
N ARG A 148 19.24 -2.94 -3.00
CA ARG A 148 20.61 -2.38 -2.97
C ARG A 148 21.64 -3.32 -3.54
N ILE A 149 21.53 -4.62 -3.26
CA ILE A 149 22.42 -5.63 -3.85
C ILE A 149 22.22 -5.66 -5.37
N LEU A 150 21.00 -5.74 -5.84
CA LEU A 150 20.70 -5.76 -7.27
C LEU A 150 21.14 -4.48 -7.99
N ARG A 151 20.94 -3.33 -7.38
CA ARG A 151 21.44 -2.05 -7.92
C ARG A 151 22.97 -2.03 -8.03
N ARG A 152 23.70 -2.54 -7.04
CA ARG A 152 25.16 -2.62 -7.11
C ARG A 152 25.65 -3.56 -8.22
N LEU A 153 24.93 -4.65 -8.47
CA LEU A 153 25.29 -5.63 -9.50
C LEU A 153 24.93 -5.17 -10.92
N PHE A 154 23.81 -4.44 -11.09
CA PHE A 154 23.20 -4.20 -12.38
C PHE A 154 22.96 -2.72 -12.72
N SER A 155 23.44 -1.75 -11.89
CA SER A 155 23.20 -0.31 -12.13
C SER A 155 23.70 0.17 -13.49
N GLU A 156 24.80 -0.37 -13.95
CA GLU A 156 25.43 0.00 -15.24
C GLU A 156 24.86 -0.76 -16.43
N ALA A 157 23.95 -1.72 -16.21
CA ALA A 157 23.38 -2.51 -17.28
C ALA A 157 22.36 -1.70 -18.11
N PRO A 158 22.57 -1.49 -19.41
CA PRO A 158 21.71 -0.61 -20.24
C PRO A 158 20.26 -1.09 -20.30
N TRP A 159 20.03 -2.39 -20.15
CA TRP A 159 18.69 -2.98 -20.21
C TRP A 159 17.82 -2.58 -19.01
N VAL A 160 18.38 -2.25 -17.86
CA VAL A 160 17.64 -1.79 -16.66
C VAL A 160 16.88 -0.49 -16.95
N LYS A 161 17.39 0.37 -17.83
CA LYS A 161 16.78 1.65 -18.19
C LYS A 161 15.69 1.53 -19.27
N LYS A 162 15.48 0.34 -19.85
CA LYS A 162 14.43 0.14 -20.86
C LYS A 162 13.04 0.29 -20.27
N PRO A 163 12.09 0.98 -20.92
CA PRO A 163 10.72 1.21 -20.39
C PRO A 163 10.00 -0.08 -19.98
N VAL A 164 10.13 -1.14 -20.77
CA VAL A 164 9.54 -2.44 -20.47
C VAL A 164 10.08 -3.01 -19.14
N VAL A 165 11.40 -2.95 -18.93
CA VAL A 165 12.02 -3.43 -17.70
C VAL A 165 11.59 -2.59 -16.49
N GLN A 166 11.54 -1.27 -16.65
CA GLN A 166 11.01 -0.38 -15.61
C GLN A 166 9.55 -0.70 -15.27
N GLY A 167 8.72 -0.99 -16.28
CA GLY A 167 7.35 -1.44 -16.09
C GLY A 167 7.28 -2.76 -15.30
N LEU A 168 8.08 -3.76 -15.68
CA LEU A 168 8.14 -5.05 -14.97
C LEU A 168 8.64 -4.89 -13.53
N LEU A 169 9.65 -4.06 -13.30
CA LEU A 169 10.14 -3.75 -11.96
C LEU A 169 9.07 -3.06 -11.11
N GLY A 170 8.29 -2.15 -11.70
CA GLY A 170 7.19 -1.49 -11.00
C GLY A 170 6.05 -2.46 -10.64
N ILE A 171 5.64 -3.32 -11.57
CA ILE A 171 4.66 -4.38 -11.30
C ILE A 171 5.18 -5.30 -10.19
N GLY A 172 6.43 -5.75 -10.29
CA GLY A 172 7.04 -6.58 -9.25
C GLY A 172 7.10 -5.88 -7.89
N THR A 173 7.44 -4.58 -7.85
CA THR A 173 7.41 -3.78 -6.62
C THR A 173 6.01 -3.73 -6.03
N PHE A 174 4.98 -3.44 -6.84
CA PHE A 174 3.59 -3.39 -6.41
C PHE A 174 3.12 -4.73 -5.83
N LEU A 175 3.38 -5.86 -6.53
CA LEU A 175 2.98 -7.18 -6.05
C LEU A 175 3.69 -7.57 -4.75
N LEU A 176 5.01 -7.34 -4.65
CA LEU A 176 5.78 -7.66 -3.45
C LEU A 176 5.37 -6.79 -2.25
N VAL A 177 5.09 -5.50 -2.47
CA VAL A 177 4.52 -4.63 -1.43
C VAL A 177 3.13 -5.12 -1.03
N SER A 178 2.29 -5.53 -2.01
CA SER A 178 0.97 -6.09 -1.70
C SER A 178 1.04 -7.33 -0.82
N LEU A 179 2.01 -8.22 -1.04
CA LEU A 179 2.23 -9.38 -0.16
C LEU A 179 2.57 -8.98 1.29
N THR A 180 3.25 -7.85 1.51
CA THR A 180 3.54 -7.40 2.87
C THR A 180 2.28 -6.93 3.61
N TRP A 181 1.29 -6.41 2.89
CA TRP A 181 0.02 -6.00 3.47
C TRP A 181 -0.76 -7.15 4.10
N ILE A 182 -0.51 -8.41 3.71
CA ILE A 182 -1.08 -9.59 4.37
C ILE A 182 -0.75 -9.58 5.86
N PHE A 183 0.52 -9.39 6.19
CA PHE A 183 0.97 -9.33 7.60
C PHE A 183 0.48 -8.06 8.31
N PHE A 184 0.29 -6.98 7.61
CA PHE A 184 -0.24 -5.75 8.20
C PHE A 184 -1.72 -5.86 8.56
N ARG A 185 -2.53 -6.56 7.71
CA ARG A 185 -3.99 -6.68 7.89
C ARG A 185 -4.40 -7.82 8.80
N ALA A 186 -3.68 -8.93 8.76
CA ALA A 186 -4.06 -10.13 9.48
C ALA A 186 -3.99 -9.93 11.00
N GLN A 187 -5.03 -10.36 11.70
CA GLN A 187 -5.10 -10.25 13.15
C GLN A 187 -4.31 -11.34 13.87
N THR A 188 -4.17 -12.51 13.23
CA THR A 188 -3.47 -13.67 13.80
C THR A 188 -2.44 -14.22 12.82
N TRP A 189 -1.45 -14.92 13.37
CA TRP A 189 -0.43 -15.57 12.57
C TRP A 189 -1.03 -16.61 11.60
N ASP A 190 -2.00 -17.38 12.05
CA ASP A 190 -2.64 -18.43 11.24
C ASP A 190 -3.34 -17.84 10.01
N VAL A 191 -4.03 -16.73 10.18
CA VAL A 191 -4.66 -16.01 9.06
C VAL A 191 -3.60 -15.49 8.09
N ALA A 192 -2.56 -14.80 8.60
CA ALA A 192 -1.49 -14.26 7.77
C ALA A 192 -0.81 -15.36 6.95
N TRP A 193 -0.46 -16.46 7.62
CA TRP A 193 0.28 -17.56 7.02
C TRP A 193 -0.55 -18.29 5.97
N ASN A 194 -1.83 -18.58 6.27
CA ASN A 194 -2.73 -19.22 5.33
C ASN A 194 -2.95 -18.38 4.07
N VAL A 195 -3.30 -17.09 4.22
CA VAL A 195 -3.49 -16.19 3.08
C VAL A 195 -2.20 -16.07 2.27
N PHE A 196 -1.03 -15.97 2.92
CA PHE A 196 0.25 -15.92 2.24
C PHE A 196 0.54 -17.20 1.44
N LEU A 197 0.37 -18.39 2.01
CA LEU A 197 0.56 -19.66 1.30
C LEU A 197 -0.41 -19.80 0.12
N SER A 198 -1.65 -19.36 0.30
CA SER A 198 -2.65 -19.39 -0.77
C SER A 198 -2.26 -18.46 -1.93
N THR A 199 -1.71 -17.26 -1.66
CA THR A 199 -1.20 -16.38 -2.73
C THR A 199 -0.04 -17.00 -3.52
N LEU A 200 0.71 -17.93 -2.93
CA LEU A 200 1.77 -18.69 -3.60
C LEU A 200 1.28 -19.97 -4.31
N TYR A 201 -0.03 -20.19 -4.35
CA TYR A 201 -0.67 -21.39 -4.90
C TYR A 201 -0.25 -22.70 -4.21
N ILE A 202 0.15 -22.63 -2.92
CA ILE A 202 0.52 -23.82 -2.14
C ILE A 202 -0.75 -24.51 -1.61
N GLU A 203 -1.83 -23.76 -1.41
CA GLU A 203 -3.15 -24.22 -0.98
C GLU A 203 -4.21 -24.01 -2.09
N PRO A 204 -4.16 -24.80 -3.20
CA PRO A 204 -5.01 -24.52 -4.37
C PRO A 204 -6.49 -24.87 -4.17
N MET A 205 -6.81 -25.73 -3.20
CA MET A 205 -8.16 -26.28 -2.95
C MET A 205 -8.93 -25.50 -1.86
N GLY A 206 -8.53 -24.28 -1.56
CA GLY A 206 -9.17 -23.45 -0.54
C GLY A 206 -10.61 -23.04 -0.88
N ALA A 207 -11.33 -22.58 0.14
CA ALA A 207 -12.70 -22.09 -0.01
C ALA A 207 -12.77 -20.78 -0.80
N MET A 208 -13.71 -20.70 -1.73
CA MET A 208 -14.09 -19.47 -2.42
C MET A 208 -15.02 -18.66 -1.52
N VAL A 209 -14.62 -17.46 -1.16
CA VAL A 209 -15.36 -16.59 -0.22
C VAL A 209 -15.86 -15.30 -0.86
N LEU A 210 -15.29 -14.90 -2.00
CA LEU A 210 -15.70 -13.68 -2.71
C LEU A 210 -16.81 -13.97 -3.70
N SER A 211 -17.85 -13.13 -3.70
CA SER A 211 -18.84 -13.16 -4.76
C SER A 211 -18.25 -12.64 -6.08
N THR A 212 -18.81 -13.04 -7.21
CA THR A 212 -18.41 -12.53 -8.53
C THR A 212 -18.47 -11.01 -8.59
N LEU A 213 -19.47 -10.40 -7.95
CA LEU A 213 -19.61 -8.95 -7.88
C LEU A 213 -18.46 -8.30 -7.14
N ASP A 214 -18.03 -8.87 -6.01
CA ASP A 214 -16.89 -8.34 -5.23
C ASP A 214 -15.58 -8.49 -6.00
N MET A 215 -15.38 -9.61 -6.69
CA MET A 215 -14.22 -9.79 -7.58
C MET A 215 -14.18 -8.70 -8.66
N VAL A 216 -15.30 -8.44 -9.34
CA VAL A 216 -15.40 -7.41 -10.39
C VAL A 216 -15.14 -6.02 -9.82
N LYS A 217 -15.68 -5.68 -8.64
CA LYS A 217 -15.43 -4.42 -7.96
C LYS A 217 -13.94 -4.23 -7.65
N VAL A 218 -13.32 -5.22 -7.02
CA VAL A 218 -11.90 -5.17 -6.66
C VAL A 218 -11.03 -5.00 -7.90
N ILE A 219 -11.23 -5.82 -8.93
CA ILE A 219 -10.47 -5.72 -10.19
C ILE A 219 -10.66 -4.35 -10.83
N GLY A 220 -11.90 -3.85 -10.94
CA GLY A 220 -12.20 -2.57 -11.54
C GLY A 220 -11.54 -1.41 -10.78
N VAL A 221 -11.74 -1.34 -9.47
CA VAL A 221 -11.17 -0.28 -8.63
C VAL A 221 -9.65 -0.31 -8.66
N MET A 222 -9.03 -1.48 -8.47
CA MET A 222 -7.58 -1.61 -8.47
C MET A 222 -6.96 -1.30 -9.84
N THR A 223 -7.62 -1.67 -10.93
CA THR A 223 -7.17 -1.30 -12.28
C THR A 223 -7.15 0.22 -12.46
N VAL A 224 -8.24 0.90 -12.10
CA VAL A 224 -8.32 2.37 -12.18
C VAL A 224 -7.27 3.02 -11.28
N LEU A 225 -7.14 2.55 -10.04
CA LEU A 225 -6.17 3.08 -9.07
C LEU A 225 -4.73 2.94 -9.56
N VAL A 226 -4.32 1.74 -9.96
CA VAL A 226 -2.95 1.50 -10.42
C VAL A 226 -2.68 2.23 -11.73
N ALA A 227 -3.62 2.20 -12.69
CA ALA A 227 -3.47 2.92 -13.96
C ALA A 227 -3.33 4.44 -13.73
N SER A 228 -4.15 5.04 -12.86
CA SER A 228 -4.04 6.46 -12.52
C SER A 228 -2.70 6.80 -11.89
N HIS A 229 -2.19 5.96 -10.98
CA HIS A 229 -0.87 6.12 -10.39
C HIS A 229 0.26 6.11 -11.44
N TRP A 230 0.17 5.20 -12.42
CA TRP A 230 1.17 5.12 -13.49
C TRP A 230 1.11 6.31 -14.44
N VAL A 231 -0.08 6.74 -14.84
CA VAL A 231 -0.28 7.90 -15.72
C VAL A 231 0.20 9.19 -15.05
N LEU A 232 -0.11 9.35 -13.76
CA LEU A 232 0.19 10.56 -13.00
C LEU A 232 1.52 10.51 -12.25
N ARG A 233 2.31 9.45 -12.42
CA ARG A 233 3.52 9.18 -11.63
C ARG A 233 4.47 10.36 -11.51
N ASN A 234 4.64 11.12 -12.59
CA ASN A 234 5.56 12.25 -12.69
C ASN A 234 4.84 13.60 -12.90
N ALA A 235 3.50 13.62 -12.77
CA ALA A 235 2.70 14.82 -12.87
C ALA A 235 2.40 15.40 -11.49
N SER A 236 2.21 16.72 -11.39
CA SER A 236 1.56 17.31 -10.22
C SER A 236 0.05 17.37 -10.47
N ILE A 237 -0.73 17.17 -9.40
CA ILE A 237 -2.19 17.29 -9.49
C ILE A 237 -2.59 18.71 -9.84
N GLU A 238 -1.86 19.70 -9.32
CA GLU A 238 -2.09 21.13 -9.60
C GLU A 238 -1.91 21.42 -11.09
N GLU A 239 -0.85 20.87 -11.71
CA GLU A 239 -0.58 21.06 -13.14
C GLU A 239 -1.67 20.39 -13.98
N LEU A 240 -2.15 19.22 -13.59
CA LEU A 240 -3.25 18.54 -14.26
C LEU A 240 -4.55 19.37 -14.18
N ILE A 241 -4.91 19.84 -12.97
CA ILE A 241 -6.12 20.62 -12.75
C ILE A 241 -6.06 21.94 -13.52
N SER A 242 -4.89 22.60 -13.59
CA SER A 242 -4.73 23.85 -14.34
C SER A 242 -4.95 23.74 -15.84
N ARG A 243 -4.82 22.53 -16.40
CA ARG A 243 -5.06 22.23 -17.81
C ARG A 243 -6.50 21.87 -18.14
N ILE A 244 -7.32 21.57 -17.13
CA ILE A 244 -8.71 21.18 -17.31
C ILE A 244 -9.57 22.44 -17.44
N PRO A 245 -10.43 22.56 -18.49
CA PRO A 245 -11.39 23.65 -18.58
C PRO A 245 -12.27 23.72 -17.34
N TRP A 246 -12.56 24.91 -16.84
CA TRP A 246 -13.29 25.12 -15.58
C TRP A 246 -14.64 24.39 -15.53
N TRP A 247 -15.37 24.34 -16.65
CA TRP A 247 -16.67 23.64 -16.73
C TRP A 247 -16.53 22.12 -16.59
N LEU A 248 -15.47 21.52 -17.17
CA LEU A 248 -15.19 20.11 -17.01
C LEU A 248 -14.75 19.80 -15.57
N GLY A 249 -13.93 20.66 -14.98
CA GLY A 249 -13.61 20.60 -13.55
C GLY A 249 -14.87 20.62 -12.68
N GLY A 250 -15.80 21.50 -12.97
CA GLY A 250 -17.11 21.58 -12.28
C GLY A 250 -17.93 20.30 -12.38
N VAL A 251 -18.02 19.68 -13.58
CA VAL A 251 -18.70 18.40 -13.78
C VAL A 251 -18.04 17.27 -12.99
N VAL A 252 -16.71 17.21 -13.01
CA VAL A 252 -15.94 16.20 -12.24
C VAL A 252 -16.21 16.36 -10.73
N TRP A 253 -16.15 17.58 -10.20
CA TRP A 253 -16.41 17.85 -8.78
C TRP A 253 -17.84 17.51 -8.40
N ALA A 254 -18.83 17.87 -9.24
CA ALA A 254 -20.24 17.52 -9.00
C ALA A 254 -20.45 16.01 -8.99
N GLY A 255 -19.83 15.28 -9.92
CA GLY A 255 -19.86 13.81 -9.96
C GLY A 255 -19.22 13.16 -8.73
N LEU A 256 -18.06 13.66 -8.28
CA LEU A 256 -17.40 13.17 -7.08
C LEU A 256 -18.23 13.43 -5.81
N LEU A 257 -18.84 14.62 -5.69
CA LEU A 257 -19.75 14.93 -4.57
C LEU A 257 -20.98 14.01 -4.57
N LEU A 258 -21.60 13.80 -5.74
CA LEU A 258 -22.74 12.90 -5.88
C LEU A 258 -22.37 11.46 -5.49
N LEU A 259 -21.23 10.96 -5.98
CA LEU A 259 -20.72 9.64 -5.62
C LEU A 259 -20.43 9.53 -4.11
N THR A 260 -19.88 10.57 -3.49
CA THR A 260 -19.64 10.61 -2.05
C THR A 260 -20.94 10.53 -1.27
N ILE A 261 -21.97 11.27 -1.69
CA ILE A 261 -23.31 11.25 -1.04
C ILE A 261 -23.96 9.86 -1.19
N ILE A 262 -23.93 9.27 -2.39
CA ILE A 262 -24.51 7.94 -2.64
C ILE A 262 -23.74 6.84 -1.90
N ALA A 263 -22.44 6.98 -1.78
CA ALA A 263 -21.55 6.00 -1.13
C ALA A 263 -21.50 6.13 0.40
N GLN A 264 -22.24 7.06 1.01
CA GLN A 264 -22.39 7.13 2.47
C GLN A 264 -23.14 5.91 3.00
N GLY A 265 -22.41 4.80 3.14
CA GLY A 265 -22.82 3.66 3.95
C GLY A 265 -22.53 3.93 5.43
N GLY A 266 -23.18 3.19 6.36
CA GLY A 266 -23.00 3.35 7.79
C GLY A 266 -21.53 3.40 8.19
N GLY A 267 -21.17 4.41 8.99
CA GLY A 267 -19.79 4.75 9.28
C GLY A 267 -18.99 3.59 9.88
N SER A 268 -18.04 3.08 9.14
CA SER A 268 -16.94 2.28 9.66
C SER A 268 -15.91 3.21 10.29
N ALA A 269 -15.31 2.80 11.42
CA ALA A 269 -14.21 3.54 12.01
C ALA A 269 -13.04 3.61 11.00
N PHE A 270 -12.35 4.76 10.95
CA PHE A 270 -11.18 4.94 10.12
C PHE A 270 -10.17 3.81 10.39
N ILE A 271 -9.61 3.23 9.33
CA ILE A 271 -8.79 2.00 9.38
C ILE A 271 -7.64 2.07 10.41
N TYR A 272 -7.04 3.25 10.61
CA TYR A 272 -5.97 3.46 11.60
C TYR A 272 -6.45 3.45 13.07
N PHE A 273 -7.74 3.48 13.33
CA PHE A 273 -8.30 3.28 14.68
C PHE A 273 -8.64 1.81 14.97
N GLN A 274 -8.36 0.92 14.02
CA GLN A 274 -8.60 -0.54 14.12
C GLN A 274 -7.31 -1.34 14.45
N PHE A 275 -6.19 -0.65 14.68
CA PHE A 275 -4.90 -1.28 15.02
C PHE A 275 -4.40 -0.82 16.38
#